data_678484da4b417c8a2ba920db2839c019
#
_entry.id   678484da4b417c8a2ba920db2839c019
#
_cell.length_a   1.000
_cell.length_b   1.000
_cell.length_c   1.000
_cell.angle_alpha   90.00
_cell.angle_beta   90.00
_cell.angle_gamma   90.00
#
_symmetry.space_group_name_H-M   'P 1'
#
loop_
_entity.id
_entity.type
_entity.pdbx_description
1 polymer ?
#
loop_
_entity_poly.entity_id
_entity_poly.type
_entity_poly.pdbx_seq_one_letter_code
_entity_poly.pdbx_strand_id
1 'polypeptide(L)' 'MPFVPRNYDEWKHCITQKCSISLTKKYVQERIIALSNVNNNQTKKFIETWGPSHHERTLGWFQKAAQELDTNN' A
#
# COMPACT_ATOMS: atom_id res chain seq x y z
N MET A 1 -20.01 1.10 2.81
CA MET A 1 -18.88 0.71 3.64
C MET A 1 -17.63 0.56 2.77
N PRO A 2 -16.52 1.22 3.12
CA PRO A 2 -15.34 1.06 2.30
C PRO A 2 -14.80 -0.36 2.37
N PHE A 3 -14.29 -0.85 1.25
CA PHE A 3 -13.69 -2.16 1.18
C PHE A 3 -12.33 -2.15 1.89
N VAL A 4 -12.16 -3.07 2.83
CA VAL A 4 -10.90 -3.23 3.55
C VAL A 4 -10.29 -4.57 3.18
N PRO A 5 -9.16 -4.58 2.46
CA PRO A 5 -8.50 -5.84 2.09
C PRO A 5 -8.06 -6.62 3.32
N ARG A 6 -8.21 -7.93 3.28
CA ARG A 6 -7.84 -8.82 4.38
C ARG A 6 -6.46 -9.44 4.18
N ASN A 7 -5.99 -9.50 2.92
CA ASN A 7 -4.72 -10.10 2.59
C ASN A 7 -4.12 -9.39 1.37
N TYR A 8 -2.92 -9.81 1.03
CA TYR A 8 -2.17 -9.19 -0.06
C TYR A 8 -2.90 -9.30 -1.40
N ASP A 9 -3.46 -10.45 -1.71
CA ASP A 9 -4.14 -10.67 -2.98
C ASP A 9 -5.37 -9.77 -3.13
N GLU A 10 -6.15 -9.63 -2.07
CA GLU A 10 -7.32 -8.74 -2.08
C GLU A 10 -6.90 -7.29 -2.24
N TRP A 11 -5.83 -6.88 -1.54
CA TRP A 11 -5.31 -5.54 -1.63
C TRP A 11 -4.82 -5.23 -3.05
N LYS A 12 -4.06 -6.13 -3.64
CA LYS A 12 -3.53 -5.97 -4.99
C LYS A 12 -4.66 -5.87 -6.01
N HIS A 13 -5.65 -6.74 -5.87
CA HIS A 13 -6.82 -6.71 -6.74
C HIS A 13 -7.59 -5.39 -6.61
N CYS A 14 -7.76 -4.91 -5.39
CA CYS A 14 -8.45 -3.65 -5.15
C CYS A 14 -7.74 -2.49 -5.85
N ILE A 15 -6.43 -2.39 -5.69
CA ILE A 15 -5.66 -1.29 -6.28
C ILE A 15 -5.66 -1.37 -7.80
N THR A 16 -5.40 -2.55 -8.36
CA THR A 16 -5.23 -2.69 -9.82
C THR A 16 -6.55 -2.70 -10.57
N GLN A 17 -7.61 -3.21 -9.97
CA GLN A 17 -8.90 -3.33 -10.65
C GLN A 17 -9.88 -2.23 -10.28
N LYS A 18 -10.05 -1.96 -8.98
CA LYS A 18 -11.05 -0.99 -8.55
C LYS A 18 -10.56 0.46 -8.64
N CYS A 19 -9.30 0.68 -8.32
CA CYS A 19 -8.70 2.01 -8.41
C CYS A 19 -8.00 2.26 -9.75
N SER A 20 -7.88 1.23 -10.58
CA SER A 20 -7.23 1.30 -11.90
C SER A 20 -5.80 1.84 -11.83
N ILE A 21 -5.10 1.51 -10.74
CA ILE A 21 -3.71 1.95 -10.55
C ILE A 21 -2.78 0.81 -10.94
N SER A 22 -1.82 1.10 -11.81
CA SER A 22 -0.79 0.13 -12.17
C SER A 22 0.27 0.07 -11.07
N LEU A 23 0.58 -1.14 -10.60
CA LEU A 23 1.61 -1.34 -9.59
C LEU A 23 2.98 -1.35 -10.25
N THR A 24 3.45 -0.17 -10.63
CA THR A 24 4.81 -0.02 -11.17
C THR A 24 5.81 0.06 -10.02
N LYS A 25 7.06 -0.26 -10.32
CA LYS A 25 8.15 -0.17 -9.34
C LYS A 25 8.24 1.25 -8.77
N LYS A 26 8.14 2.25 -9.63
CA LYS A 26 8.20 3.66 -9.21
C LYS A 26 7.06 3.99 -8.26
N TYR A 27 5.84 3.63 -8.61
CA TYR A 27 4.67 3.91 -7.77
C TYR A 27 4.81 3.25 -6.41
N VAL A 28 5.17 1.97 -6.40
CA VAL A 28 5.30 1.21 -5.15
C VAL A 28 6.38 1.82 -4.25
N GLN A 29 7.53 2.19 -4.83
CA GLN A 29 8.60 2.81 -4.05
C GLN A 29 8.18 4.15 -3.46
N GLU A 30 7.49 4.98 -4.24
CA GLU A 30 6.98 6.27 -3.76
C GLU A 30 6.01 6.09 -2.59
N ARG A 31 5.13 5.09 -2.67
CA ARG A 31 4.18 4.82 -1.59
C ARG A 31 4.86 4.28 -0.35
N ILE A 32 5.88 3.44 -0.51
CA ILE A 32 6.64 2.94 0.63
C ILE A 32 7.31 4.09 1.38
N ILE A 33 7.93 5.00 0.64
CA ILE A 33 8.58 6.16 1.24
C ILE A 33 7.56 7.02 1.99
N ALA A 34 6.42 7.31 1.36
CA ALA A 34 5.38 8.12 1.98
C ALA A 34 4.82 7.46 3.24
N LEU A 35 4.52 6.17 3.17
CA LEU A 35 3.94 5.44 4.30
C LEU A 35 4.92 5.23 5.44
N SER A 36 6.23 5.18 5.12
CA SER A 36 7.26 5.06 6.14
C SER A 36 7.50 6.37 6.88
N ASN A 37 7.07 7.49 6.32
CA ASN A 37 7.26 8.80 6.93
C ASN A 37 6.02 9.15 7.76
N VAL A 38 6.09 8.90 9.06
CA VAL A 38 4.97 9.17 9.98
C VAL A 38 4.67 10.66 10.15
N ASN A 39 5.57 11.53 9.72
CA ASN A 39 5.35 12.97 9.75
C ASN A 39 4.62 13.49 8.52
N ASN A 40 4.42 12.65 7.51
CA ASN A 40 3.66 13.00 6.32
C ASN A 40 2.19 13.14 6.69
N ASN A 41 1.56 14.27 6.30
CA ASN A 41 0.18 14.54 6.64
C ASN A 41 -0.78 13.48 6.13
N GLN A 42 -0.55 12.96 4.93
CA GLN A 42 -1.40 11.91 4.36
C GLN A 42 -1.28 10.61 5.15
N THR A 43 -0.07 10.28 5.59
CA THR A 43 0.18 9.10 6.39
C THR A 43 -0.48 9.22 7.77
N LYS A 44 -0.37 10.39 8.41
CA LYS A 44 -1.04 10.63 9.68
C LYS A 44 -2.56 10.46 9.54
N LYS A 45 -3.13 11.01 8.49
CA LYS A 45 -4.56 10.90 8.24
C LYS A 45 -4.99 9.46 7.97
N PHE A 46 -4.16 8.72 7.26
CA PHE A 46 -4.40 7.29 7.01
C PHE A 46 -4.43 6.51 8.32
N ILE A 47 -3.46 6.76 9.20
CA ILE A 47 -3.40 6.09 10.51
C ILE A 47 -4.60 6.44 11.37
N GLU A 48 -5.03 7.71 11.36
CA GLU A 48 -6.21 8.15 12.10
C GLU A 48 -7.49 7.47 11.59
N THR A 49 -7.60 7.31 10.27
CA THR A 49 -8.79 6.74 9.64
C THR A 49 -8.85 5.22 9.79
N TRP A 50 -7.73 4.54 9.58
CA TRP A 50 -7.70 3.07 9.47
C TRP A 50 -7.03 2.39 10.64
N GLY A 51 -6.26 3.12 11.46
CA GLY A 51 -5.54 2.58 12.59
C GLY A 51 -4.12 2.17 12.26
N PRO A 52 -3.24 2.12 13.29
CA PRO A 52 -1.82 1.78 13.07
C PRO A 52 -1.60 0.35 12.58
N SER A 53 -2.42 -0.60 12.99
CA SER A 53 -2.29 -1.99 12.54
C SER A 53 -2.52 -2.11 11.04
N HIS A 54 -3.53 -1.40 10.52
CA HIS A 54 -3.81 -1.42 9.10
C HIS A 54 -2.71 -0.70 8.30
N HIS A 55 -2.16 0.36 8.88
CA HIS A 55 -1.03 1.07 8.28
C HIS A 55 0.17 0.14 8.10
N GLU A 56 0.54 -0.60 9.14
CA GLU A 56 1.65 -1.55 9.07
C GLU A 56 1.39 -2.65 8.05
N ARG A 57 0.18 -3.15 8.00
CA ARG A 57 -0.20 -4.20 7.05
C ARG A 57 -0.10 -3.69 5.62
N THR A 58 -0.61 -2.49 5.35
CA THR A 58 -0.56 -1.89 4.02
C THR A 58 0.87 -1.65 3.58
N LEU A 59 1.70 -1.13 4.48
CA LEU A 59 3.12 -0.92 4.19
C LEU A 59 3.81 -2.24 3.84
N GLY A 60 3.50 -3.30 4.59
CA GLY A 60 4.03 -4.64 4.30
C GLY A 60 3.63 -5.14 2.93
N TRP A 61 2.39 -4.89 2.52
CA TRP A 61 1.91 -5.28 1.20
C TRP A 61 2.66 -4.53 0.08
N PHE A 62 2.90 -3.24 0.25
CA PHE A 62 3.69 -2.48 -0.72
C PHE A 62 5.13 -3.01 -0.78
N GLN A 63 5.72 -3.36 0.36
CA GLN A 63 7.06 -3.93 0.40
C GLN A 63 7.11 -5.27 -0.33
N LYS A 64 6.09 -6.11 -0.14
CA LYS A 64 5.98 -7.39 -0.84
C LYS A 64 5.86 -7.19 -2.36
N ALA A 65 5.06 -6.22 -2.77
CA ALA A 65 4.92 -5.89 -4.18
C ALA A 65 6.24 -5.42 -4.79
N ALA A 66 7.00 -4.62 -4.04
CA ALA A 66 8.32 -4.18 -4.50
C ALA A 66 9.27 -5.34 -4.70
N GLN A 67 9.26 -6.32 -3.80
CA GLN A 67 10.09 -7.52 -3.94
C GLN A 67 9.70 -8.34 -5.16
N GLU A 68 8.42 -8.50 -5.42
CA GLU A 68 7.95 -9.22 -6.58
C GLU A 68 8.36 -8.53 -7.88
N LEU A 69 8.27 -7.21 -7.92
CA LEU A 69 8.67 -6.43 -9.09
C LEU A 69 10.17 -6.52 -9.34
N ASP A 70 10.99 -6.54 -8.29
CA ASP A 70 12.43 -6.72 -8.42
C ASP A 70 12.79 -8.12 -8.91
N THR A 71 12.05 -9.13 -8.47
CA THR A 71 12.31 -10.52 -8.83
C THR A 71 11.94 -10.82 -10.28
N ASN A 72 10.96 -10.10 -10.82
CA ASN A 72 10.44 -10.33 -12.17
C ASN A 72 11.21 -9.61 -13.27
N ASN A 73 12.34 -9.07 -12.98
CA ASN A 73 13.17 -8.42 -14.00
C ASN A 73 13.92 -9.43 -14.86
#